data_1f44d14133fe9f2a081f76b3ce114612
#
_entry.id   1f44d14133fe9f2a081f76b3ce114612
#
_cell.length_a   1.000
_cell.length_b   1.000
_cell.length_c   1.000
_cell.angle_alpha   90.00
_cell.angle_beta   90.00
_cell.angle_gamma   90.00
#
_symmetry.space_group_name_H-M   'P 1'
#
loop_
_entity.id
_entity.type
_entity.pdbx_description
1 polymer ?
#
loop_
_entity_poly.entity_id
_entity_poly.type
_entity_poly.pdbx_seq_one_letter_code
_entity_poly.pdbx_strand_id
1 'polypeptide(L)'
;MFYSFTRRSCFSAFFLLSTLLFSSSCRFYQPTENATPPQSQIILPDSAEADFQVPAPSINLANPLVVSERPDDVALCDKINRTIDDSPYTDARWGFFAVSLKDGRVVCSRDGRKVFNPASIEKTLTAIVALDKLGADFRWKTSLFAENQIDASGTLNGDLTLYGRGAPDFDSAALENLVSQLQAKGLKHITGNIVGDASFFRGDAIGDGWTWNELQWYYGAEASALSFNENEGFVNVENGVGKASNDYLRVTVGADSAANSANTEKGGIKRGLEDNDFYIWGSSKNFGARVSIYNPAALAAKTLKESLEKKGVAVDGNFQSRDWKSPAQLDVSKAVELASIESETLGEAVRRMNKHSVNLYGELILRTIGKKFGDTVPDNIQLPQNVRGDDVAGAAIIKKWLLEHHAATDEIEIHDGSGLSRIDFITPEVFPKAFIYAAQSPFAKVFTDSLPIGGTDGTLGGRFGNVKGRVIAKTGTISFVNSLAGFAANRDGEVFAFSIIINNDARKNGIHNVMD
;
A
#
# COMPACT_ATOMS: atom_id res chain seq x y z
N MET A 1 68.30 -6.64 -21.17
CA MET A 1 68.94 -5.92 -22.30
C MET A 1 68.26 -4.56 -22.37
N PHE A 2 69.04 -3.56 -22.11
CA PHE A 2 68.74 -2.13 -22.17
C PHE A 2 68.36 -1.70 -23.59
N TYR A 3 67.43 -0.72 -23.76
CA TYR A 3 67.74 0.51 -24.48
C TYR A 3 66.68 1.57 -24.21
N SER A 4 67.19 2.67 -23.76
CA SER A 4 66.60 4.01 -23.56
C SER A 4 66.78 4.82 -24.86
N PHE A 5 65.99 5.88 -24.99
CA PHE A 5 66.26 7.22 -25.57
C PHE A 5 64.98 7.82 -26.20
N THR A 6 64.62 8.95 -26.02
CA THR A 6 64.83 10.35 -25.62
C THR A 6 63.83 11.25 -26.31
N ARG A 7 63.40 12.23 -25.57
CA ARG A 7 62.78 13.54 -25.87
C ARG A 7 62.85 14.09 -27.29
N ARG A 8 61.77 14.78 -27.70
CA ARG A 8 61.71 16.21 -28.14
C ARG A 8 60.25 16.69 -28.32
N SER A 9 59.98 17.65 -27.64
CA SER A 9 59.34 18.99 -27.61
C SER A 9 58.54 19.50 -28.83
N CYS A 10 57.47 20.26 -28.47
CA CYS A 10 56.81 21.40 -29.12
C CYS A 10 55.77 21.14 -30.20
N PHE A 11 54.46 21.44 -29.94
CA PHE A 11 53.88 22.72 -30.27
C PHE A 11 52.44 22.83 -29.69
N SER A 12 52.16 23.99 -29.16
CA SER A 12 50.87 24.39 -28.59
C SER A 12 49.77 24.48 -29.65
N ALA A 13 48.61 23.93 -29.36
CA ALA A 13 47.35 24.41 -29.94
C ALA A 13 46.27 24.34 -28.87
N PHE A 14 45.76 25.49 -28.48
CA PHE A 14 44.58 25.71 -27.64
C PHE A 14 43.35 25.06 -28.27
N PHE A 15 42.79 24.05 -27.63
CA PHE A 15 41.42 23.67 -27.85
C PHE A 15 40.69 23.67 -26.48
N LEU A 16 39.81 24.62 -26.29
CA LEU A 16 38.84 24.62 -25.23
C LEU A 16 37.92 23.41 -25.44
N LEU A 17 38.09 22.36 -24.65
CA LEU A 17 37.09 21.29 -24.56
C LEU A 17 36.42 21.42 -23.22
N SER A 18 35.17 21.88 -23.26
CA SER A 18 34.23 21.92 -22.13
C SER A 18 34.01 20.47 -21.64
N THR A 19 34.62 20.12 -20.51
CA THR A 19 34.31 18.88 -19.80
C THR A 19 32.94 18.99 -19.14
N LEU A 20 31.92 18.44 -19.80
CA LEU A 20 30.66 18.07 -19.19
C LEU A 20 30.90 16.87 -18.27
N LEU A 21 31.08 17.14 -16.99
CA LEU A 21 31.05 16.13 -15.93
C LEU A 21 29.63 15.58 -15.81
N PHE A 22 29.37 14.43 -16.38
CA PHE A 22 28.20 13.62 -16.06
C PHE A 22 28.36 13.07 -14.64
N SER A 23 27.81 13.77 -13.66
CA SER A 23 27.57 13.19 -12.34
C SER A 23 26.33 12.32 -12.41
N SER A 24 26.50 11.01 -12.56
CA SER A 24 25.45 10.02 -12.34
C SER A 24 25.11 9.96 -10.85
N SER A 25 24.22 10.84 -10.40
CA SER A 25 23.62 10.74 -9.06
C SER A 25 22.42 9.80 -9.10
N CYS A 26 22.54 8.61 -8.51
CA CYS A 26 21.39 7.81 -8.09
C CYS A 26 20.50 8.68 -7.17
N ARG A 27 19.40 9.20 -7.69
CA ARG A 27 18.39 9.83 -6.86
C ARG A 27 17.42 8.75 -6.41
N PHE A 28 17.50 8.40 -5.14
CA PHE A 28 16.39 7.76 -4.43
C PHE A 28 15.15 8.65 -4.55
N TYR A 29 13.97 8.01 -4.65
CA TYR A 29 12.68 8.69 -4.58
C TYR A 29 12.65 9.51 -3.27
N GLN A 30 12.65 10.83 -3.37
CA GLN A 30 12.36 11.70 -2.25
C GLN A 30 10.89 12.08 -2.35
N PRO A 31 10.11 11.93 -1.28
CA PRO A 31 8.81 12.56 -1.20
C PRO A 31 8.97 14.06 -1.44
N THR A 32 8.04 14.66 -2.13
CA THR A 32 7.99 16.09 -2.42
C THR A 32 8.16 16.92 -1.15
N GLU A 33 8.87 18.04 -1.22
CA GLU A 33 9.30 18.94 -0.13
C GLU A 33 8.16 19.54 0.75
N ASN A 34 6.91 19.10 0.63
CA ASN A 34 5.75 19.58 1.38
C ASN A 34 4.91 18.41 1.95
N ALA A 35 5.55 17.49 2.68
CA ALA A 35 4.77 16.56 3.49
C ALA A 35 4.17 17.31 4.68
N THR A 36 2.89 17.63 4.61
CA THR A 36 2.11 18.10 5.76
C THR A 36 2.08 17.00 6.85
N PRO A 37 2.14 17.37 8.15
CA PRO A 37 1.92 16.40 9.23
C PRO A 37 0.62 15.62 9.00
N PRO A 38 0.52 14.37 9.45
CA PRO A 38 -0.72 13.61 9.33
C PRO A 38 -1.83 14.40 10.01
N GLN A 39 -2.72 14.96 9.22
CA GLN A 39 -3.98 15.45 9.75
C GLN A 39 -4.80 14.21 10.06
N SER A 40 -5.00 13.94 11.33
CA SER A 40 -6.06 13.08 11.80
C SER A 40 -7.37 13.56 11.15
N GLN A 41 -7.98 12.68 10.35
CA GLN A 41 -9.15 12.92 9.51
C GLN A 41 -8.86 13.69 8.21
N ILE A 42 -8.42 12.96 7.19
CA ILE A 42 -8.80 13.34 5.83
C ILE A 42 -10.31 13.06 5.75
N ILE A 43 -11.12 14.08 5.98
CA ILE A 43 -12.54 14.07 5.59
C ILE A 43 -12.50 13.90 4.08
N LEU A 44 -12.84 12.70 3.61
CA LEU A 44 -13.04 12.47 2.18
C LEU A 44 -14.14 13.45 1.76
N PRO A 45 -13.92 14.36 0.79
CA PRO A 45 -15.00 15.19 0.30
C PRO A 45 -16.14 14.28 -0.16
N ASP A 46 -17.36 14.70 0.08
CA ASP A 46 -18.58 14.05 -0.40
C ASP A 46 -18.37 13.64 -1.86
N SER A 47 -18.73 12.41 -2.18
CA SER A 47 -18.44 11.66 -3.39
C SER A 47 -18.48 12.53 -4.65
N ALA A 48 -17.30 12.90 -5.16
CA ALA A 48 -17.20 13.35 -6.53
C ALA A 48 -17.59 12.16 -7.42
N GLU A 49 -18.55 12.37 -8.31
CA GLU A 49 -19.00 11.34 -9.25
C GLU A 49 -18.23 11.46 -10.56
N ALA A 50 -17.99 10.33 -11.22
CA ALA A 50 -17.48 10.30 -12.58
C ALA A 50 -18.55 10.82 -13.56
N ASP A 51 -18.11 11.33 -14.72
CA ASP A 51 -19.01 11.79 -15.80
C ASP A 51 -19.77 10.63 -16.50
N PHE A 52 -19.51 9.39 -16.10
CA PHE A 52 -20.14 8.20 -16.66
C PHE A 52 -20.35 7.13 -15.58
N GLN A 53 -21.29 6.25 -15.84
CA GLN A 53 -21.50 5.03 -15.05
C GLN A 53 -20.90 3.84 -15.76
N VAL A 54 -20.26 2.95 -15.00
CA VAL A 54 -19.77 1.67 -15.55
C VAL A 54 -20.97 0.76 -15.75
N PRO A 55 -21.28 0.36 -16.99
CA PRO A 55 -22.41 -0.53 -17.26
C PRO A 55 -22.10 -1.95 -16.77
N ALA A 56 -23.12 -2.71 -16.40
CA ALA A 56 -22.98 -4.14 -16.19
C ALA A 56 -22.89 -4.84 -17.56
N PRO A 57 -21.73 -5.37 -17.98
CA PRO A 57 -21.57 -5.99 -19.29
C PRO A 57 -22.20 -7.40 -19.32
N SER A 58 -22.65 -7.85 -20.49
CA SER A 58 -23.07 -9.25 -20.71
C SER A 58 -21.96 -10.06 -21.36
N ILE A 59 -20.79 -10.13 -20.70
CA ILE A 59 -19.58 -10.79 -21.22
C ILE A 59 -19.32 -12.06 -20.42
N ASN A 60 -19.19 -13.21 -21.11
CA ASN A 60 -18.81 -14.48 -20.49
C ASN A 60 -17.30 -14.69 -20.62
N LEU A 61 -16.57 -14.55 -19.54
CA LEU A 61 -15.11 -14.70 -19.50
C LEU A 61 -14.61 -16.15 -19.73
N ALA A 62 -15.49 -17.15 -19.65
CA ALA A 62 -15.15 -18.53 -20.06
C ALA A 62 -14.87 -18.63 -21.58
N ASN A 63 -15.38 -17.67 -22.37
CA ASN A 63 -15.07 -17.57 -23.77
C ASN A 63 -13.85 -16.65 -23.96
N PRO A 64 -12.92 -16.99 -24.87
CA PRO A 64 -11.81 -16.12 -25.20
C PRO A 64 -12.29 -14.74 -25.69
N LEU A 65 -11.70 -13.69 -25.16
CA LEU A 65 -11.91 -12.35 -25.69
C LEU A 65 -11.21 -12.22 -27.05
N VAL A 66 -11.92 -11.66 -28.03
CA VAL A 66 -11.46 -11.60 -29.42
C VAL A 66 -10.94 -10.21 -29.76
N VAL A 67 -9.76 -10.14 -30.38
CA VAL A 67 -9.21 -8.88 -30.89
C VAL A 67 -10.11 -8.33 -32.00
N SER A 68 -10.44 -7.07 -31.91
CA SER A 68 -11.31 -6.39 -32.86
C SER A 68 -10.62 -6.17 -34.21
N GLU A 69 -11.32 -6.47 -35.28
CA GLU A 69 -10.91 -6.15 -36.63
C GLU A 69 -11.64 -4.90 -37.18
N ARG A 70 -12.40 -4.20 -36.34
CA ARG A 70 -13.09 -2.96 -36.76
C ARG A 70 -12.04 -1.90 -37.11
N PRO A 71 -12.21 -1.20 -38.26
CA PRO A 71 -11.24 -0.22 -38.72
C PRO A 71 -10.89 0.87 -37.68
N ASP A 72 -11.90 1.32 -36.93
CA ASP A 72 -11.71 2.35 -35.89
C ASP A 72 -10.89 1.83 -34.69
N ASP A 73 -11.14 0.58 -34.25
CA ASP A 73 -10.38 -0.05 -33.15
C ASP A 73 -8.93 -0.32 -33.58
N VAL A 74 -8.73 -0.80 -34.83
CA VAL A 74 -7.39 -1.01 -35.40
C VAL A 74 -6.63 0.32 -35.45
N ALA A 75 -7.27 1.36 -35.99
CA ALA A 75 -6.67 2.70 -36.09
C ALA A 75 -6.32 3.28 -34.69
N LEU A 76 -7.18 3.05 -33.68
CA LEU A 76 -6.93 3.45 -32.32
C LEU A 76 -5.73 2.69 -31.72
N CYS A 77 -5.68 1.36 -31.91
CA CYS A 77 -4.56 0.54 -31.42
C CYS A 77 -3.23 0.93 -32.07
N ASP A 78 -3.23 1.19 -33.39
CA ASP A 78 -2.05 1.69 -34.12
C ASP A 78 -1.61 3.05 -33.61
N LYS A 79 -2.55 3.93 -33.26
CA LYS A 79 -2.23 5.24 -32.65
C LYS A 79 -1.60 5.07 -31.28
N ILE A 80 -2.16 4.21 -30.43
CA ILE A 80 -1.60 3.90 -29.10
C ILE A 80 -0.16 3.38 -29.25
N ASN A 81 0.05 2.37 -30.12
CA ASN A 81 1.38 1.81 -30.34
C ASN A 81 2.38 2.85 -30.84
N ARG A 82 2.01 3.68 -31.81
CA ARG A 82 2.87 4.78 -32.27
C ARG A 82 3.17 5.79 -31.17
N THR A 83 2.19 6.16 -30.35
CA THR A 83 2.41 7.07 -29.22
C THR A 83 3.46 6.53 -28.25
N ILE A 84 3.47 5.21 -28.02
CA ILE A 84 4.49 4.54 -27.18
C ILE A 84 5.84 4.50 -27.92
N ASP A 85 5.86 4.05 -29.16
CA ASP A 85 7.09 3.79 -29.94
C ASP A 85 7.85 5.08 -30.29
N ASP A 86 7.11 6.17 -30.53
CA ASP A 86 7.68 7.50 -30.80
C ASP A 86 8.02 8.27 -29.51
N SER A 87 7.66 7.73 -28.33
CA SER A 87 7.94 8.39 -27.06
C SER A 87 9.41 8.23 -26.63
N PRO A 88 9.92 9.14 -25.77
CA PRO A 88 11.24 8.96 -25.19
C PRO A 88 11.34 7.76 -24.23
N TYR A 89 10.27 7.03 -23.98
CA TYR A 89 10.17 5.87 -23.08
C TYR A 89 10.04 4.54 -23.85
N THR A 90 10.34 4.51 -25.12
CA THR A 90 10.24 3.31 -25.97
C THR A 90 11.14 2.15 -25.49
N ASP A 91 12.25 2.44 -24.79
CA ASP A 91 13.15 1.44 -24.21
C ASP A 91 12.58 0.73 -22.97
N ALA A 92 11.56 1.30 -22.33
CA ALA A 92 10.84 0.65 -21.25
C ALA A 92 9.95 -0.49 -21.81
N ARG A 93 9.65 -1.45 -20.97
CA ARG A 93 8.73 -2.53 -21.32
C ARG A 93 7.29 -2.09 -21.08
N TRP A 94 6.48 -2.07 -22.13
CA TRP A 94 5.08 -1.65 -22.11
C TRP A 94 4.12 -2.81 -22.29
N GLY A 95 3.20 -2.96 -21.35
CA GLY A 95 2.04 -3.84 -21.44
C GLY A 95 0.76 -3.02 -21.46
N PHE A 96 -0.13 -3.32 -22.41
CA PHE A 96 -1.41 -2.64 -22.57
C PHE A 96 -2.49 -3.65 -22.94
N PHE A 97 -3.68 -3.51 -22.34
CA PHE A 97 -4.85 -4.29 -22.71
C PHE A 97 -6.13 -3.47 -22.49
N ALA A 98 -6.99 -3.38 -23.49
CA ALA A 98 -8.25 -2.67 -23.40
C ALA A 98 -9.39 -3.46 -24.04
N VAL A 99 -10.54 -3.52 -23.33
CA VAL A 99 -11.74 -4.26 -23.73
C VAL A 99 -12.95 -3.34 -23.65
N SER A 100 -13.79 -3.36 -24.69
CA SER A 100 -15.10 -2.69 -24.65
C SER A 100 -16.07 -3.46 -23.75
N LEU A 101 -16.69 -2.77 -22.80
CA LEU A 101 -17.75 -3.37 -21.96
C LEU A 101 -19.05 -3.60 -22.73
N LYS A 102 -19.18 -3.07 -23.95
CA LYS A 102 -20.39 -3.22 -24.77
C LYS A 102 -20.54 -4.64 -25.31
N ASP A 103 -19.45 -5.26 -25.74
CA ASP A 103 -19.48 -6.52 -26.48
C ASP A 103 -18.28 -7.45 -26.21
N GLY A 104 -17.34 -7.06 -25.32
CA GLY A 104 -16.18 -7.87 -24.95
C GLY A 104 -15.05 -7.90 -25.99
N ARG A 105 -15.13 -7.11 -27.06
CA ARG A 105 -14.04 -7.05 -28.03
C ARG A 105 -12.79 -6.42 -27.43
N VAL A 106 -11.63 -6.99 -27.72
CA VAL A 106 -10.34 -6.42 -27.37
C VAL A 106 -9.99 -5.31 -28.38
N VAL A 107 -10.02 -4.08 -27.92
CA VAL A 107 -9.77 -2.90 -28.78
C VAL A 107 -8.28 -2.75 -29.09
N CYS A 108 -7.43 -3.03 -28.10
CA CYS A 108 -5.98 -3.01 -28.26
C CYS A 108 -5.31 -3.95 -27.28
N SER A 109 -4.26 -4.62 -27.73
CA SER A 109 -3.39 -5.46 -26.89
C SER A 109 -1.94 -5.30 -27.34
N ARG A 110 -1.08 -4.88 -26.40
CA ARG A 110 0.37 -4.86 -26.54
C ARG A 110 0.98 -5.62 -25.38
N ASP A 111 1.69 -6.71 -25.64
CA ASP A 111 2.23 -7.61 -24.60
C ASP A 111 1.20 -8.01 -23.52
N GLY A 112 -0.09 -8.03 -23.86
CA GLY A 112 -1.21 -8.24 -22.94
C GLY A 112 -1.17 -9.55 -22.16
N ARG A 113 -0.41 -10.54 -22.65
CA ARG A 113 -0.18 -11.87 -22.04
C ARG A 113 1.22 -12.05 -21.46
N LYS A 114 2.06 -11.03 -21.51
CA LYS A 114 3.37 -11.07 -20.86
C LYS A 114 3.24 -10.61 -19.40
N VAL A 115 4.00 -11.22 -18.52
CA VAL A 115 3.97 -10.85 -17.11
C VAL A 115 4.77 -9.57 -16.85
N PHE A 116 4.25 -8.74 -15.97
CA PHE A 116 4.82 -7.48 -15.52
C PHE A 116 4.68 -7.40 -14.00
N ASN A 117 5.57 -6.65 -13.35
CA ASN A 117 5.29 -6.19 -12.01
C ASN A 117 4.19 -5.11 -12.07
N PRO A 118 3.05 -5.29 -11.39
CA PRO A 118 1.89 -4.42 -11.52
C PRO A 118 1.98 -3.15 -10.67
N ALA A 119 2.82 -3.12 -9.65
CA ALA A 119 2.75 -2.15 -8.58
C ALA A 119 1.31 -2.05 -8.01
N SER A 120 0.93 -0.91 -7.45
CA SER A 120 -0.31 -0.74 -6.68
C SER A 120 -1.63 -0.91 -7.44
N ILE A 121 -1.64 -1.19 -8.75
CA ILE A 121 -2.89 -1.60 -9.41
C ILE A 121 -3.34 -3.00 -8.92
N GLU A 122 -2.44 -3.79 -8.35
CA GLU A 122 -2.76 -5.07 -7.71
C GLU A 122 -3.82 -4.94 -6.61
N LYS A 123 -3.85 -3.84 -5.88
CA LYS A 123 -4.88 -3.54 -4.88
C LYS A 123 -6.32 -3.68 -5.42
N THR A 124 -6.51 -3.50 -6.73
CA THR A 124 -7.83 -3.70 -7.35
C THR A 124 -8.22 -5.18 -7.35
N LEU A 125 -7.28 -6.09 -7.51
CA LEU A 125 -7.53 -7.53 -7.43
C LEU A 125 -7.83 -7.95 -5.99
N THR A 126 -7.03 -7.48 -5.04
CA THR A 126 -7.28 -7.65 -3.61
C THR A 126 -8.67 -7.15 -3.22
N ALA A 127 -9.05 -5.95 -3.70
CA ALA A 127 -10.37 -5.36 -3.45
C ALA A 127 -11.52 -6.22 -4.01
N ILE A 128 -11.42 -6.65 -5.26
CA ILE A 128 -12.47 -7.45 -5.94
C ILE A 128 -12.68 -8.76 -5.20
N VAL A 129 -11.60 -9.47 -4.89
CA VAL A 129 -11.69 -10.77 -4.20
C VAL A 129 -12.20 -10.61 -2.77
N ALA A 130 -11.79 -9.55 -2.07
CA ALA A 130 -12.30 -9.25 -0.73
C ALA A 130 -13.80 -8.95 -0.75
N LEU A 131 -14.26 -8.09 -1.67
CA LEU A 131 -15.67 -7.74 -1.80
C LEU A 131 -16.55 -8.96 -2.17
N ASP A 132 -16.02 -9.84 -3.02
CA ASP A 132 -16.71 -11.08 -3.41
C ASP A 132 -16.83 -12.07 -2.24
N LYS A 133 -15.75 -12.28 -1.48
CA LYS A 133 -15.70 -13.31 -0.44
C LYS A 133 -16.19 -12.86 0.93
N LEU A 134 -15.96 -11.62 1.30
CA LEU A 134 -16.31 -11.08 2.63
C LEU A 134 -17.62 -10.26 2.60
N GLY A 135 -17.95 -9.67 1.45
CA GLY A 135 -19.04 -8.71 1.32
C GLY A 135 -18.62 -7.28 1.74
N ALA A 136 -19.27 -6.28 1.14
CA ALA A 136 -18.94 -4.87 1.37
C ALA A 136 -19.17 -4.41 2.83
N ASP A 137 -20.11 -5.03 3.52
CA ASP A 137 -20.51 -4.68 4.90
C ASP A 137 -19.64 -5.36 5.98
N PHE A 138 -18.69 -6.19 5.59
CA PHE A 138 -17.79 -6.83 6.54
C PHE A 138 -17.04 -5.78 7.38
N ARG A 139 -16.91 -6.07 8.70
CA ARG A 139 -16.18 -5.23 9.66
C ARG A 139 -15.19 -6.07 10.46
N TRP A 140 -14.09 -5.47 10.85
CA TRP A 140 -13.15 -6.03 11.81
C TRP A 140 -13.54 -5.60 13.22
N LYS A 141 -13.17 -6.39 14.20
CA LYS A 141 -13.44 -6.11 15.61
C LYS A 141 -12.13 -6.03 16.39
N THR A 142 -11.88 -4.92 17.07
CA THR A 142 -10.79 -4.77 18.04
C THR A 142 -11.36 -4.83 19.45
N SER A 143 -10.74 -5.58 20.35
CA SER A 143 -11.31 -5.89 21.66
C SER A 143 -10.29 -5.73 22.78
N LEU A 144 -10.77 -5.36 23.95
CA LEU A 144 -10.02 -5.42 25.22
C LEU A 144 -10.45 -6.68 25.98
N PHE A 145 -9.49 -7.55 26.25
CA PHE A 145 -9.68 -8.78 27.00
C PHE A 145 -8.90 -8.78 28.30
N ALA A 146 -9.40 -9.54 29.27
CA ALA A 146 -8.67 -9.91 30.48
C ALA A 146 -9.03 -11.34 30.90
N GLU A 147 -8.25 -11.94 31.77
CA GLU A 147 -8.59 -13.24 32.37
C GLU A 147 -9.75 -13.11 33.38
N ASN A 148 -9.86 -11.95 34.03
CA ASN A 148 -10.83 -11.69 35.10
C ASN A 148 -11.76 -10.52 34.76
N GLN A 149 -12.91 -10.47 35.44
CA GLN A 149 -13.79 -9.31 35.47
C GLN A 149 -13.19 -8.19 36.31
N ILE A 150 -13.63 -6.95 36.04
CA ILE A 150 -13.39 -5.82 36.96
C ILE A 150 -14.18 -6.09 38.26
N ASP A 151 -13.53 -6.09 39.38
CA ASP A 151 -14.16 -6.35 40.68
C ASP A 151 -14.99 -5.15 41.20
N ALA A 152 -15.68 -5.33 42.32
CA ALA A 152 -16.53 -4.31 42.92
C ALA A 152 -15.77 -3.05 43.38
N SER A 153 -14.46 -3.15 43.56
CA SER A 153 -13.59 -2.00 43.92
C SER A 153 -13.17 -1.20 42.69
N GLY A 154 -13.38 -1.73 41.50
CA GLY A 154 -12.91 -1.20 40.22
C GLY A 154 -11.51 -1.70 39.85
N THR A 155 -11.07 -2.80 40.45
CA THR A 155 -9.74 -3.39 40.20
C THR A 155 -9.86 -4.53 39.16
N LEU A 156 -9.00 -4.51 38.17
CA LEU A 156 -8.71 -5.61 37.27
C LEU A 156 -7.46 -6.33 37.76
N ASN A 157 -7.63 -7.57 38.23
CA ASN A 157 -6.51 -8.42 38.66
C ASN A 157 -5.95 -9.17 37.44
N GLY A 158 -4.73 -8.82 37.03
CA GLY A 158 -4.02 -9.37 35.87
C GLY A 158 -3.84 -8.37 34.76
N ASP A 159 -3.47 -8.89 33.57
CA ASP A 159 -3.17 -8.10 32.38
C ASP A 159 -4.44 -7.64 31.68
N LEU A 160 -4.38 -6.45 31.07
CA LEU A 160 -5.36 -5.97 30.10
C LEU A 160 -4.78 -6.12 28.69
N THR A 161 -5.42 -6.92 27.85
CA THR A 161 -4.96 -7.22 26.47
C THR A 161 -5.81 -6.50 25.43
N LEU A 162 -5.18 -5.64 24.63
CA LEU A 162 -5.74 -5.04 23.43
C LEU A 162 -5.48 -5.99 22.25
N TYR A 163 -6.52 -6.67 21.80
CA TYR A 163 -6.45 -7.72 20.78
C TYR A 163 -6.94 -7.22 19.43
N GLY A 164 -6.01 -7.12 18.48
CA GLY A 164 -6.29 -6.73 17.09
C GLY A 164 -6.68 -7.92 16.21
N ARG A 165 -7.58 -7.68 15.26
CA ARG A 165 -7.97 -8.66 14.23
C ARG A 165 -7.81 -8.13 12.82
N GLY A 166 -6.91 -7.14 12.63
CA GLY A 166 -6.59 -6.59 11.30
C GLY A 166 -7.46 -5.41 10.88
N ALA A 167 -8.09 -4.69 11.81
CA ALA A 167 -8.78 -3.43 11.51
C ALA A 167 -7.78 -2.39 10.98
N PRO A 168 -7.94 -1.88 9.73
CA PRO A 168 -6.97 -0.97 9.14
C PRO A 168 -7.14 0.48 9.64
N ASP A 169 -8.30 0.82 10.17
CA ASP A 169 -8.74 2.14 10.59
C ASP A 169 -8.66 2.36 12.11
N PHE A 170 -8.08 1.41 12.87
CA PHE A 170 -7.96 1.54 14.32
C PHE A 170 -6.98 2.67 14.68
N ASP A 171 -7.52 3.75 15.18
CA ASP A 171 -6.81 4.99 15.48
C ASP A 171 -6.91 5.41 16.95
N SER A 172 -6.37 6.58 17.26
CA SER A 172 -6.42 7.16 18.62
C SER A 172 -7.85 7.43 19.10
N ALA A 173 -8.79 7.77 18.20
CA ALA A 173 -10.18 8.01 18.59
C ALA A 173 -10.89 6.69 18.93
N ALA A 174 -10.64 5.64 18.18
CA ALA A 174 -11.13 4.29 18.47
C ALA A 174 -10.58 3.76 19.80
N LEU A 175 -9.29 3.99 20.08
CA LEU A 175 -8.66 3.63 21.34
C LEU A 175 -9.29 4.39 22.52
N GLU A 176 -9.51 5.69 22.40
CA GLU A 176 -10.18 6.51 23.44
C GLU A 176 -11.63 6.05 23.71
N ASN A 177 -12.34 5.56 22.67
CA ASN A 177 -13.65 4.95 22.84
C ASN A 177 -13.57 3.69 23.72
N LEU A 178 -12.61 2.79 23.49
CA LEU A 178 -12.38 1.61 24.32
C LEU A 178 -12.08 1.98 25.77
N VAL A 179 -11.24 2.99 26.00
CA VAL A 179 -10.94 3.50 27.37
C VAL A 179 -12.21 4.03 28.04
N SER A 180 -13.05 4.76 27.30
CA SER A 180 -14.32 5.28 27.85
C SER A 180 -15.28 4.15 28.24
N GLN A 181 -15.33 3.04 27.48
CA GLN A 181 -16.11 1.86 27.84
C GLN A 181 -15.62 1.23 29.15
N LEU A 182 -14.31 1.14 29.39
CA LEU A 182 -13.74 0.64 30.65
C LEU A 182 -14.05 1.57 31.83
N GLN A 183 -13.98 2.89 31.63
CA GLN A 183 -14.39 3.86 32.65
C GLN A 183 -15.86 3.71 33.03
N ALA A 184 -16.73 3.51 32.05
CA ALA A 184 -18.17 3.28 32.30
C ALA A 184 -18.42 1.99 33.11
N LYS A 185 -17.51 1.01 33.03
CA LYS A 185 -17.53 -0.21 33.87
C LYS A 185 -16.89 -0.02 35.25
N GLY A 186 -16.43 1.18 35.56
CA GLY A 186 -15.88 1.52 36.85
C GLY A 186 -14.41 1.12 37.06
N LEU A 187 -13.64 0.86 36.00
CA LEU A 187 -12.22 0.53 36.10
C LEU A 187 -11.44 1.70 36.75
N LYS A 188 -10.65 1.38 37.77
CA LYS A 188 -9.81 2.33 38.54
C LYS A 188 -8.36 1.87 38.66
N HIS A 189 -8.12 0.55 38.62
CA HIS A 189 -6.82 -0.02 38.87
C HIS A 189 -6.63 -1.30 38.03
N ILE A 190 -5.43 -1.49 37.47
CA ILE A 190 -4.97 -2.69 36.78
C ILE A 190 -3.69 -3.16 37.44
N THR A 191 -3.67 -4.39 37.98
CA THR A 191 -2.50 -4.93 38.69
C THR A 191 -1.44 -5.52 37.78
N GLY A 192 -1.78 -5.84 36.52
CA GLY A 192 -0.91 -6.41 35.50
C GLY A 192 -0.45 -5.43 34.47
N ASN A 193 -0.03 -5.96 33.32
CA ASN A 193 0.48 -5.22 32.18
C ASN A 193 -0.63 -4.82 31.22
N ILE A 194 -0.32 -3.85 30.34
CA ILE A 194 -1.08 -3.56 29.14
C ILE A 194 -0.43 -4.28 27.97
N VAL A 195 -1.14 -5.22 27.35
CA VAL A 195 -0.60 -6.08 26.29
C VAL A 195 -1.24 -5.72 24.95
N GLY A 196 -0.43 -5.31 23.97
CA GLY A 196 -0.85 -5.19 22.57
C GLY A 196 -0.69 -6.53 21.88
N ASP A 197 -1.78 -7.15 21.49
CA ASP A 197 -1.77 -8.51 20.94
C ASP A 197 -2.10 -8.53 19.45
N ALA A 198 -1.11 -8.86 18.63
CA ALA A 198 -1.18 -9.01 17.18
C ALA A 198 -1.17 -10.48 16.75
N SER A 199 -1.38 -11.43 17.64
CA SER A 199 -1.26 -12.87 17.37
C SER A 199 -2.36 -13.44 16.45
N PHE A 200 -3.37 -12.66 16.11
CA PHE A 200 -4.45 -13.09 15.23
C PHE A 200 -3.95 -13.50 13.84
N PHE A 201 -3.04 -12.74 13.24
CA PHE A 201 -2.41 -13.12 11.99
C PHE A 201 -1.14 -13.96 12.23
N ARG A 202 -0.95 -14.97 11.39
CA ARG A 202 0.29 -15.75 11.29
C ARG A 202 1.09 -15.29 10.09
N GLY A 203 2.40 -15.42 10.15
CA GLY A 203 3.31 -14.99 9.08
C GLY A 203 4.10 -13.75 9.49
N ASP A 204 4.95 -13.30 8.60
CA ASP A 204 5.77 -12.11 8.84
C ASP A 204 4.93 -10.84 8.64
N ALA A 205 5.26 -9.81 9.44
CA ALA A 205 4.60 -8.50 9.30
C ALA A 205 5.06 -7.74 8.05
N ILE A 206 6.15 -8.19 7.43
CA ILE A 206 6.72 -7.64 6.19
C ILE A 206 6.27 -8.53 5.03
N GLY A 207 5.77 -7.93 3.95
CA GLY A 207 5.36 -8.66 2.75
C GLY A 207 6.56 -9.28 2.01
N ASP A 208 6.33 -10.47 1.43
CA ASP A 208 7.36 -11.16 0.64
C ASP A 208 7.74 -10.31 -0.59
N GLY A 209 9.04 -10.26 -0.89
CA GLY A 209 9.57 -9.46 -2.01
C GLY A 209 9.67 -7.95 -1.75
N TRP A 210 9.36 -7.46 -0.55
CA TRP A 210 9.59 -6.07 -0.19
C TRP A 210 11.08 -5.79 -0.03
N THR A 211 11.53 -4.61 -0.45
CA THR A 211 12.93 -4.24 -0.33
C THR A 211 13.21 -3.57 1.02
N TRP A 212 14.33 -3.96 1.66
CA TRP A 212 14.67 -3.51 3.02
C TRP A 212 14.77 -1.99 3.18
N ASN A 213 15.09 -1.26 2.13
CA ASN A 213 15.18 0.21 2.15
C ASN A 213 13.80 0.90 2.06
N GLU A 214 12.74 0.16 1.78
CA GLU A 214 11.36 0.68 1.78
C GLU A 214 10.71 0.59 3.17
N LEU A 215 11.22 -0.28 4.05
CA LEU A 215 10.63 -0.57 5.36
C LEU A 215 10.68 0.61 6.37
N GLN A 216 11.45 1.63 6.11
CA GLN A 216 11.47 2.85 6.94
C GLN A 216 10.39 3.87 6.57
N TRP A 217 9.75 3.71 5.40
CA TRP A 217 8.76 4.65 4.88
C TRP A 217 7.34 4.19 5.21
N TYR A 218 6.41 5.12 5.36
CA TYR A 218 5.01 4.86 5.68
C TYR A 218 4.37 3.79 4.78
N TYR A 219 4.77 3.72 3.51
CA TYR A 219 4.23 2.73 2.57
C TYR A 219 4.83 1.33 2.70
N GLY A 220 5.91 1.17 3.48
CA GLY A 220 6.50 -0.10 3.89
C GLY A 220 6.19 -0.47 5.35
N ALA A 221 5.10 0.06 5.91
CA ALA A 221 4.70 -0.22 7.27
C ALA A 221 4.33 -1.68 7.50
N GLU A 222 4.66 -2.21 8.68
CA GLU A 222 4.35 -3.58 9.11
C GLU A 222 2.85 -3.87 9.06
N ALA A 223 2.46 -5.00 8.47
CA ALA A 223 1.08 -5.48 8.43
C ALA A 223 0.74 -6.28 9.69
N SER A 224 0.49 -5.57 10.78
CA SER A 224 0.18 -6.14 12.10
C SER A 224 -1.33 -6.36 12.27
N ALA A 225 -1.73 -7.47 12.90
CA ALA A 225 -3.13 -7.68 13.26
C ALA A 225 -3.66 -6.63 14.24
N LEU A 226 -2.78 -6.03 15.05
CA LEU A 226 -3.04 -4.83 15.82
C LEU A 226 -2.27 -3.66 15.19
N SER A 227 -2.82 -3.13 14.12
CA SER A 227 -2.38 -1.88 13.50
C SER A 227 -2.95 -0.69 14.27
N PHE A 228 -2.20 0.42 14.31
CA PHE A 228 -2.61 1.62 15.04
C PHE A 228 -2.12 2.89 14.31
N ASN A 229 -3.05 3.82 14.03
CA ASN A 229 -2.77 5.04 13.25
C ASN A 229 -2.03 4.73 11.93
N GLU A 230 -2.51 3.75 11.15
CA GLU A 230 -1.89 3.26 9.91
C GLU A 230 -0.43 2.80 10.05
N ASN A 231 0.04 2.52 11.26
CA ASN A 231 1.42 2.12 11.58
C ASN A 231 2.45 3.13 11.08
N GLU A 232 2.07 4.40 11.07
CA GLU A 232 2.93 5.48 10.60
C GLU A 232 3.11 6.59 11.62
N GLY A 233 4.21 7.31 11.48
CA GLY A 233 4.51 8.52 12.20
C GLY A 233 5.11 9.58 11.29
N PHE A 234 5.40 10.72 11.88
CA PHE A 234 6.07 11.81 11.19
C PHE A 234 7.32 12.21 11.95
N VAL A 235 8.43 12.35 11.23
CA VAL A 235 9.68 12.88 11.78
C VAL A 235 10.11 14.09 10.97
N ASN A 236 10.63 15.10 11.66
CA ASN A 236 11.10 16.32 11.01
C ASN A 236 12.32 16.92 11.70
N VAL A 237 13.01 17.78 10.99
CA VAL A 237 14.06 18.66 11.52
C VAL A 237 13.59 20.09 11.35
N GLU A 238 13.55 20.82 12.46
CA GLU A 238 13.25 22.25 12.49
C GLU A 238 14.40 22.99 13.17
N ASN A 239 15.04 23.92 12.48
CA ASN A 239 16.18 24.67 12.99
C ASN A 239 17.32 23.79 13.56
N GLY A 240 17.56 22.63 12.94
CA GLY A 240 18.58 21.67 13.37
C GLY A 240 18.18 20.77 14.54
N VAL A 241 16.93 20.86 15.00
CA VAL A 241 16.39 20.02 16.07
C VAL A 241 15.46 18.97 15.49
N GLY A 242 15.74 17.71 15.77
CA GLY A 242 14.88 16.58 15.39
C GLY A 242 13.63 16.52 16.25
N LYS A 243 12.48 16.31 15.64
CA LYS A 243 11.18 16.13 16.29
C LYS A 243 10.46 14.91 15.70
N ALA A 244 9.61 14.28 16.49
CA ALA A 244 8.75 13.19 16.08
C ALA A 244 7.29 13.43 16.48
N SER A 245 6.35 12.80 15.81
CA SER A 245 4.90 12.89 16.10
C SER A 245 4.51 12.29 17.45
N ASN A 246 5.32 11.40 18.00
CA ASN A 246 5.15 10.77 19.31
C ASN A 246 6.52 10.38 19.87
N ASP A 247 6.58 10.05 21.17
CA ASP A 247 7.81 9.68 21.88
C ASP A 247 8.25 8.22 21.69
N TYR A 248 7.48 7.43 20.96
CA TYR A 248 7.86 6.09 20.51
C TYR A 248 8.88 6.13 19.37
N LEU A 249 8.96 7.26 18.67
CA LEU A 249 9.93 7.55 17.62
C LEU A 249 11.05 8.44 18.21
N ARG A 250 12.30 8.09 17.98
CA ARG A 250 13.46 8.90 18.36
C ARG A 250 14.14 9.46 17.13
N VAL A 251 14.55 10.73 17.19
CA VAL A 251 15.21 11.41 16.07
C VAL A 251 16.57 11.93 16.51
N THR A 252 17.62 11.44 15.84
CA THR A 252 18.98 11.94 15.99
C THR A 252 19.38 12.71 14.75
N VAL A 253 19.82 13.94 14.92
CA VAL A 253 20.28 14.80 13.81
C VAL A 253 21.80 14.77 13.78
N GLY A 254 22.39 14.37 12.64
CA GLY A 254 23.83 14.31 12.44
C GLY A 254 24.48 15.70 12.44
N ALA A 255 25.74 15.78 12.91
CA ALA A 255 26.50 17.02 12.99
C ALA A 255 26.64 17.76 11.65
N ASP A 256 26.65 17.03 10.54
CA ASP A 256 26.79 17.58 9.19
C ASP A 256 25.52 18.31 8.71
N SER A 257 24.40 18.10 9.38
CA SER A 257 23.13 18.76 9.06
C SER A 257 23.13 20.25 9.47
N ALA A 258 23.99 20.65 10.38
CA ALA A 258 24.00 22.01 10.96
C ALA A 258 25.09 22.92 10.40
N ALA A 259 26.15 22.42 9.79
CA ALA A 259 27.40 23.16 9.75
C ALA A 259 27.91 23.63 8.39
N ASN A 260 27.61 23.05 7.24
CA ASN A 260 28.27 23.51 6.00
C ASN A 260 27.42 23.39 4.74
N SER A 261 26.96 24.54 4.30
CA SER A 261 26.25 24.79 3.05
C SER A 261 27.09 24.65 1.77
N ALA A 262 28.34 24.19 1.86
CA ALA A 262 29.22 24.03 0.70
C ALA A 262 29.21 22.60 0.11
N ASN A 263 28.76 21.60 0.85
CA ASN A 263 28.59 20.24 0.34
C ASN A 263 27.15 20.04 -0.11
N THR A 264 26.97 19.82 -1.40
CA THR A 264 25.70 19.57 -2.08
C THR A 264 25.13 18.17 -1.79
N GLU A 265 25.53 17.50 -0.71
CA GLU A 265 24.89 16.26 -0.28
C GLU A 265 23.48 16.55 0.19
N LYS A 266 22.53 16.04 -0.59
CA LYS A 266 21.10 16.09 -0.21
C LYS A 266 20.92 15.36 1.10
N GLY A 267 20.17 15.93 2.01
CA GLY A 267 19.82 15.30 3.26
C GLY A 267 19.15 13.93 3.06
N GLY A 268 19.27 13.08 4.05
CA GLY A 268 18.69 11.74 4.07
C GLY A 268 18.20 11.37 5.44
N ILE A 269 17.43 10.29 5.49
CA ILE A 269 16.91 9.68 6.71
C ILE A 269 17.14 8.18 6.67
N LYS A 270 17.50 7.60 7.81
CA LYS A 270 17.66 6.17 7.98
C LYS A 270 17.16 5.71 9.34
N ARG A 271 16.48 4.58 9.33
CA ARG A 271 16.08 3.79 10.50
C ARG A 271 16.70 2.40 10.41
N GLY A 272 16.98 1.74 11.52
CA GLY A 272 17.24 0.31 11.57
C GLY A 272 16.01 -0.52 11.15
N LEU A 273 16.18 -1.83 11.06
CA LEU A 273 15.08 -2.71 10.65
C LEU A 273 14.12 -3.00 11.81
N GLU A 274 14.65 -3.08 13.04
CA GLU A 274 13.90 -3.49 14.23
C GLU A 274 13.96 -2.43 15.34
N ASP A 275 13.95 -1.16 14.98
CA ASP A 275 13.92 -0.04 15.91
C ASP A 275 13.10 1.14 15.38
N ASN A 276 12.92 2.16 16.22
CA ASN A 276 12.26 3.40 15.89
C ASN A 276 13.21 4.60 16.02
N ASP A 277 14.52 4.38 15.82
CA ASP A 277 15.56 5.39 15.89
C ASP A 277 15.89 5.92 14.50
N PHE A 278 15.50 7.14 14.23
CA PHE A 278 15.72 7.80 12.96
C PHE A 278 16.96 8.68 13.02
N TYR A 279 17.94 8.39 12.18
CA TYR A 279 19.11 9.23 11.97
C TYR A 279 18.90 10.09 10.71
N ILE A 280 18.96 11.41 10.87
CA ILE A 280 18.76 12.39 9.79
C ILE A 280 20.07 13.16 9.57
N TRP A 281 20.52 13.28 8.33
CA TRP A 281 21.73 14.00 7.93
C TRP A 281 21.48 14.90 6.72
N GLY A 282 22.43 15.83 6.45
CA GLY A 282 22.44 16.70 5.28
C GLY A 282 22.01 18.14 5.57
N SER A 283 22.00 18.95 4.53
CA SER A 283 21.95 20.41 4.61
C SER A 283 20.56 21.02 4.77
N SER A 284 19.49 20.25 4.81
CA SER A 284 18.15 20.84 4.91
C SER A 284 17.86 21.27 6.33
N LYS A 285 17.71 22.58 6.55
CA LYS A 285 17.30 23.14 7.84
C LYS A 285 15.87 22.76 8.23
N ASN A 286 15.06 22.41 7.24
CA ASN A 286 13.67 21.98 7.40
C ASN A 286 13.45 20.74 6.52
N PHE A 287 13.31 19.60 7.13
CA PHE A 287 13.03 18.34 6.48
C PHE A 287 11.90 17.65 7.24
N GLY A 288 11.00 17.02 6.53
CA GLY A 288 9.95 16.23 7.15
C GLY A 288 9.60 15.01 6.31
N ALA A 289 9.27 13.89 6.97
CA ALA A 289 8.90 12.67 6.30
C ALA A 289 7.89 11.85 7.10
N ARG A 290 6.96 11.20 6.39
CA ARG A 290 6.12 10.14 6.92
C ARG A 290 6.93 8.85 6.95
N VAL A 291 6.95 8.20 8.10
CA VAL A 291 7.78 7.02 8.36
C VAL A 291 6.93 5.88 8.90
N SER A 292 7.38 4.65 8.70
CA SER A 292 6.77 3.47 9.31
C SER A 292 7.18 3.35 10.78
N ILE A 293 6.32 2.72 11.57
CA ILE A 293 6.57 2.38 12.97
C ILE A 293 6.89 0.88 13.05
N TYR A 294 8.03 0.57 13.68
CA TYR A 294 8.35 -0.80 14.08
C TYR A 294 7.54 -1.19 15.31
N ASN A 295 6.95 -2.37 15.29
CA ASN A 295 6.13 -2.93 16.37
C ASN A 295 4.94 -2.01 16.77
N PRO A 296 3.97 -1.81 15.87
CA PRO A 296 2.82 -0.94 16.11
C PRO A 296 1.92 -1.43 17.25
N ALA A 297 1.90 -2.73 17.53
CA ALA A 297 1.16 -3.30 18.66
C ALA A 297 1.70 -2.82 20.02
N ALA A 298 3.02 -2.64 20.15
CA ALA A 298 3.61 -2.05 21.35
C ALA A 298 3.27 -0.56 21.48
N LEU A 299 3.24 0.19 20.38
CA LEU A 299 2.78 1.58 20.38
C LEU A 299 1.33 1.68 20.84
N ALA A 300 0.44 0.82 20.31
CA ALA A 300 -0.97 0.79 20.73
C ALA A 300 -1.12 0.50 22.23
N ALA A 301 -0.36 -0.47 22.76
CA ALA A 301 -0.35 -0.79 24.20
C ALA A 301 0.18 0.37 25.05
N LYS A 302 1.28 1.03 24.62
CA LYS A 302 1.82 2.22 25.27
C LYS A 302 0.78 3.33 25.32
N THR A 303 0.16 3.64 24.19
CA THR A 303 -0.86 4.69 24.08
C THR A 303 -2.09 4.37 24.96
N LEU A 304 -2.51 3.10 24.99
CA LEU A 304 -3.61 2.66 25.85
C LEU A 304 -3.28 2.87 27.33
N LYS A 305 -2.06 2.49 27.78
CA LYS A 305 -1.59 2.71 29.15
C LYS A 305 -1.63 4.19 29.51
N GLU A 306 -1.05 5.04 28.67
CA GLU A 306 -1.01 6.49 28.89
C GLU A 306 -2.40 7.13 28.92
N SER A 307 -3.32 6.69 28.06
CA SER A 307 -4.70 7.16 28.08
C SER A 307 -5.43 6.76 29.36
N LEU A 308 -5.27 5.51 29.82
CA LEU A 308 -5.83 5.03 31.09
C LEU A 308 -5.30 5.84 32.28
N GLU A 309 -3.98 6.02 32.39
CA GLU A 309 -3.33 6.79 33.45
C GLU A 309 -3.77 8.25 33.45
N LYS A 310 -3.86 8.89 32.28
CA LYS A 310 -4.36 10.26 32.13
C LYS A 310 -5.80 10.41 32.62
N LYS A 311 -6.59 9.34 32.53
CA LYS A 311 -7.98 9.30 33.01
C LYS A 311 -8.12 8.80 34.46
N GLY A 312 -7.00 8.67 35.17
CA GLY A 312 -6.96 8.33 36.59
C GLY A 312 -7.04 6.85 36.92
N VAL A 313 -6.84 5.97 35.95
CA VAL A 313 -6.72 4.52 36.17
C VAL A 313 -5.26 4.21 36.54
N ALA A 314 -4.99 3.64 37.69
CA ALA A 314 -3.66 3.19 38.09
C ALA A 314 -3.30 1.91 37.32
N VAL A 315 -2.05 1.82 36.81
CA VAL A 315 -1.53 0.62 36.14
C VAL A 315 -0.19 0.25 36.78
N ASP A 316 -0.13 -0.88 37.47
CA ASP A 316 1.10 -1.31 38.20
C ASP A 316 2.15 -1.85 37.22
N GLY A 317 1.74 -2.50 36.15
CA GLY A 317 2.61 -3.11 35.16
C GLY A 317 3.07 -2.16 34.05
N ASN A 318 3.79 -2.72 33.08
CA ASN A 318 4.29 -2.02 31.92
C ASN A 318 3.44 -2.31 30.68
N PHE A 319 3.74 -1.63 29.55
CA PHE A 319 3.24 -2.02 28.26
C PHE A 319 4.17 -3.06 27.60
N GLN A 320 3.58 -3.98 26.86
CA GLN A 320 4.31 -4.98 26.06
C GLN A 320 3.49 -5.36 24.83
N SER A 321 4.13 -6.04 23.86
CA SER A 321 3.44 -6.60 22.71
C SER A 321 3.55 -8.11 22.64
N ARG A 322 2.62 -8.71 21.92
CA ARG A 322 2.57 -10.15 21.62
C ARG A 322 2.23 -10.36 20.16
N ASP A 323 2.86 -11.34 19.55
CA ASP A 323 2.57 -11.82 18.21
C ASP A 323 2.28 -13.32 18.18
N TRP A 324 2.09 -13.90 17.00
CA TRP A 324 1.83 -15.33 16.84
C TRP A 324 3.01 -16.24 17.25
N LYS A 325 4.24 -15.73 17.35
CA LYS A 325 5.46 -16.45 17.81
C LYS A 325 5.61 -16.41 19.31
N SER A 326 4.88 -15.55 19.99
CA SER A 326 4.98 -15.39 21.45
C SER A 326 4.58 -16.68 22.17
N PRO A 327 5.34 -17.11 23.20
CA PRO A 327 5.09 -18.39 23.86
C PRO A 327 3.78 -18.44 24.66
N ALA A 328 3.33 -17.29 25.17
CA ALA A 328 2.07 -17.16 25.89
C ALA A 328 1.05 -16.48 24.98
N GLN A 329 0.08 -17.24 24.48
CA GLN A 329 -1.02 -16.73 23.68
C GLN A 329 -2.27 -16.51 24.52
N LEU A 330 -3.06 -15.48 24.18
CA LEU A 330 -4.37 -15.28 24.77
C LEU A 330 -5.34 -16.36 24.28
N ASP A 331 -5.93 -17.12 25.20
CA ASP A 331 -7.07 -17.99 24.85
C ASP A 331 -8.35 -17.13 24.83
N VAL A 332 -8.66 -16.59 23.67
CA VAL A 332 -9.82 -15.70 23.47
C VAL A 332 -11.14 -16.39 23.83
N SER A 333 -11.19 -17.74 23.79
CA SER A 333 -12.41 -18.49 24.11
C SER A 333 -12.71 -18.50 25.62
N LYS A 334 -11.70 -18.27 26.44
CA LYS A 334 -11.81 -18.25 27.92
C LYS A 334 -11.72 -16.84 28.50
N ALA A 335 -11.12 -15.92 27.75
CA ALA A 335 -10.93 -14.56 28.20
C ALA A 335 -12.26 -13.79 28.26
N VAL A 336 -12.31 -12.83 29.17
CA VAL A 336 -13.46 -11.93 29.34
C VAL A 336 -13.30 -10.72 28.41
N GLU A 337 -14.23 -10.49 27.52
CA GLU A 337 -14.28 -9.27 26.70
C GLU A 337 -14.82 -8.10 27.54
N LEU A 338 -13.94 -7.15 27.86
CA LEU A 338 -14.30 -5.98 28.66
C LEU A 338 -14.80 -4.81 27.83
N ALA A 339 -14.29 -4.63 26.63
CA ALA A 339 -14.71 -3.60 25.70
C ALA A 339 -14.43 -4.04 24.26
N SER A 340 -15.13 -3.47 23.29
CA SER A 340 -14.83 -3.72 21.88
C SER A 340 -15.34 -2.58 21.00
N ILE A 341 -14.73 -2.49 19.79
CA ILE A 341 -15.14 -1.56 18.74
C ILE A 341 -15.07 -2.28 17.38
N GLU A 342 -15.98 -1.96 16.50
CA GLU A 342 -15.95 -2.37 15.10
C GLU A 342 -15.32 -1.29 14.24
N SER A 343 -14.65 -1.72 13.19
CA SER A 343 -14.04 -0.84 12.16
C SER A 343 -15.11 -0.19 11.28
N GLU A 344 -14.68 0.67 10.37
CA GLU A 344 -15.44 0.98 9.16
C GLU A 344 -15.75 -0.30 8.36
N THR A 345 -16.66 -0.20 7.37
CA THR A 345 -16.97 -1.33 6.48
C THR A 345 -15.80 -1.66 5.54
N LEU A 346 -15.76 -2.90 5.03
CA LEU A 346 -14.81 -3.27 3.98
C LEU A 346 -14.94 -2.36 2.74
N GLY A 347 -16.16 -1.95 2.39
CA GLY A 347 -16.39 -1.03 1.28
C GLY A 347 -15.67 0.31 1.47
N GLU A 348 -15.73 0.88 2.67
CA GLU A 348 -15.01 2.11 3.04
C GLU A 348 -13.49 1.89 3.08
N ALA A 349 -13.04 0.77 3.65
CA ALA A 349 -11.62 0.40 3.66
C ALA A 349 -11.06 0.24 2.23
N VAL A 350 -11.80 -0.41 1.33
CA VAL A 350 -11.44 -0.53 -0.09
C VAL A 350 -11.40 0.85 -0.77
N ARG A 351 -12.34 1.73 -0.45
CA ARG A 351 -12.34 3.11 -0.98
C ARG A 351 -11.08 3.86 -0.55
N ARG A 352 -10.74 3.84 0.74
CA ARG A 352 -9.52 4.46 1.26
C ARG A 352 -8.27 3.87 0.62
N MET A 353 -8.19 2.55 0.55
CA MET A 353 -7.10 1.81 -0.09
C MET A 353 -6.86 2.26 -1.53
N ASN A 354 -7.91 2.32 -2.35
CA ASN A 354 -7.78 2.63 -3.77
C ASN A 354 -7.59 4.12 -4.04
N LYS A 355 -8.36 5.02 -3.38
CA LYS A 355 -8.27 6.47 -3.56
C LYS A 355 -6.88 7.02 -3.18
N HIS A 356 -6.30 6.55 -2.07
CA HIS A 356 -5.03 7.05 -1.53
C HIS A 356 -3.86 6.08 -1.71
N SER A 357 -4.12 4.91 -2.29
CA SER A 357 -3.09 3.87 -2.51
C SER A 357 -2.41 3.39 -1.23
N VAL A 358 -3.15 3.24 -0.12
CA VAL A 358 -2.59 2.85 1.18
C VAL A 358 -2.24 1.36 1.16
N ASN A 359 -0.93 1.02 1.28
CA ASN A 359 -0.44 -0.35 1.22
C ASN A 359 -0.94 -1.18 2.39
N LEU A 360 -0.90 -0.62 3.61
CA LEU A 360 -1.33 -1.31 4.82
C LEU A 360 -2.74 -1.91 4.70
N TYR A 361 -3.68 -1.18 4.08
CA TYR A 361 -5.04 -1.67 3.86
C TYR A 361 -5.05 -2.91 2.95
N GLY A 362 -4.28 -2.89 1.85
CA GLY A 362 -4.13 -4.05 0.96
C GLY A 362 -3.61 -5.28 1.70
N GLU A 363 -2.59 -5.09 2.53
CA GLU A 363 -1.97 -6.15 3.31
C GLU A 363 -2.89 -6.75 4.38
N LEU A 364 -3.62 -5.90 5.11
CA LEU A 364 -4.54 -6.38 6.15
C LEU A 364 -5.76 -7.07 5.56
N ILE A 365 -6.26 -6.60 4.42
CA ILE A 365 -7.33 -7.25 3.66
C ILE A 365 -6.86 -8.61 3.14
N LEU A 366 -5.67 -8.70 2.53
CA LEU A 366 -5.08 -9.95 2.07
C LEU A 366 -4.98 -10.98 3.21
N ARG A 367 -4.41 -10.57 4.35
CA ARG A 367 -4.26 -11.44 5.53
C ARG A 367 -5.63 -11.85 6.11
N THR A 368 -6.62 -10.98 6.05
CA THR A 368 -8.00 -11.31 6.46
C THR A 368 -8.61 -12.38 5.57
N ILE A 369 -8.40 -12.30 4.25
CA ILE A 369 -8.81 -13.35 3.30
C ILE A 369 -8.10 -14.66 3.64
N GLY A 370 -6.79 -14.62 3.82
CA GLY A 370 -5.98 -15.80 4.16
C GLY A 370 -6.40 -16.44 5.46
N LYS A 371 -6.64 -15.65 6.50
CA LYS A 371 -7.10 -16.12 7.82
C LYS A 371 -8.47 -16.80 7.76
N LYS A 372 -9.40 -16.22 6.99
CA LYS A 372 -10.77 -16.74 6.93
C LYS A 372 -10.96 -17.93 5.99
N PHE A 373 -10.19 -17.98 4.91
CA PHE A 373 -10.41 -18.95 3.83
C PHE A 373 -9.18 -19.81 3.52
N GLY A 374 -8.07 -19.64 4.26
CA GLY A 374 -6.80 -20.31 3.99
C GLY A 374 -6.88 -21.85 4.03
N ASP A 375 -7.78 -22.43 4.80
CA ASP A 375 -7.97 -23.89 4.87
C ASP A 375 -8.62 -24.46 3.59
N THR A 376 -9.13 -23.59 2.71
CA THR A 376 -9.71 -23.99 1.41
C THR A 376 -8.73 -23.95 0.25
N VAL A 377 -7.47 -23.56 0.50
CA VAL A 377 -6.41 -23.55 -0.52
C VAL A 377 -6.03 -25.00 -0.86
N PRO A 378 -6.13 -25.44 -2.13
CA PRO A 378 -5.76 -26.80 -2.52
C PRO A 378 -4.28 -27.11 -2.25
N ASP A 379 -3.98 -28.36 -1.87
CA ASP A 379 -2.62 -28.82 -1.58
C ASP A 379 -1.65 -28.74 -2.78
N ASN A 380 -2.18 -28.64 -4.00
CA ASN A 380 -1.38 -28.51 -5.22
C ASN A 380 -0.88 -27.07 -5.50
N ILE A 381 -1.34 -26.07 -4.74
CA ILE A 381 -0.74 -24.74 -4.78
C ILE A 381 0.50 -24.81 -3.90
N GLN A 382 1.67 -24.70 -4.53
CA GLN A 382 2.95 -24.65 -3.80
C GLN A 382 3.00 -23.32 -3.01
N LEU A 383 2.84 -23.47 -1.70
CA LEU A 383 3.16 -22.40 -0.75
C LEU A 383 4.67 -22.45 -0.48
N PRO A 384 5.36 -21.32 -0.29
CA PRO A 384 6.75 -21.32 0.16
C PRO A 384 6.95 -22.23 1.36
N GLN A 385 7.99 -23.05 1.33
CA GLN A 385 8.09 -24.33 2.05
C GLN A 385 8.05 -24.26 3.58
N ASN A 386 8.14 -23.11 4.25
CA ASN A 386 8.42 -23.11 5.69
C ASN A 386 7.46 -22.29 6.58
N VAL A 387 6.63 -21.44 6.03
CA VAL A 387 5.66 -20.68 6.85
C VAL A 387 4.37 -20.49 6.08
N ARG A 388 3.33 -21.23 6.42
CA ARG A 388 1.97 -20.90 5.99
C ARG A 388 1.52 -19.68 6.78
N GLY A 389 1.84 -18.50 6.27
CA GLY A 389 1.31 -17.23 6.74
C GLY A 389 -0.07 -16.96 6.18
N ASP A 390 -0.81 -16.08 6.85
CA ASP A 390 -2.13 -15.65 6.36
C ASP A 390 -1.98 -14.77 5.09
N ASP A 391 -0.84 -14.12 4.88
CA ASP A 391 -0.45 -13.42 3.65
C ASP A 391 -0.33 -14.38 2.47
N VAL A 392 0.48 -15.43 2.63
CA VAL A 392 0.69 -16.46 1.59
C VAL A 392 -0.64 -17.15 1.25
N ALA A 393 -1.43 -17.50 2.26
CA ALA A 393 -2.75 -18.09 2.06
C ALA A 393 -3.70 -17.13 1.32
N GLY A 394 -3.67 -15.84 1.66
CA GLY A 394 -4.45 -14.79 0.99
C GLY A 394 -4.08 -14.64 -0.48
N ALA A 395 -2.78 -14.57 -0.79
CA ALA A 395 -2.27 -14.50 -2.16
C ALA A 395 -2.68 -15.73 -3.00
N ALA A 396 -2.56 -16.93 -2.41
CA ALA A 396 -3.00 -18.16 -3.06
C ALA A 396 -4.52 -18.17 -3.34
N ILE A 397 -5.34 -17.61 -2.45
CA ILE A 397 -6.79 -17.48 -2.65
C ILE A 397 -7.09 -16.48 -3.77
N ILE A 398 -6.38 -15.34 -3.85
CA ILE A 398 -6.56 -14.38 -4.94
C ILE A 398 -6.18 -15.04 -6.28
N LYS A 399 -5.03 -15.71 -6.37
CA LYS A 399 -4.60 -16.44 -7.57
C LYS A 399 -5.65 -17.49 -7.98
N LYS A 400 -6.09 -18.33 -7.06
CA LYS A 400 -7.14 -19.33 -7.30
C LYS A 400 -8.43 -18.71 -7.81
N TRP A 401 -8.87 -17.60 -7.19
CA TRP A 401 -10.08 -16.90 -7.59
C TRP A 401 -9.97 -16.38 -9.03
N LEU A 402 -8.84 -15.79 -9.41
CA LEU A 402 -8.60 -15.30 -10.76
C LEU A 402 -8.63 -16.41 -11.81
N LEU A 403 -8.12 -17.60 -11.48
CA LEU A 403 -8.19 -18.80 -12.33
C LEU A 403 -9.63 -19.31 -12.48
N GLU A 404 -10.35 -19.45 -11.40
CA GLU A 404 -11.74 -19.95 -11.37
C GLU A 404 -12.70 -19.06 -12.16
N HIS A 405 -12.43 -17.75 -12.19
CA HIS A 405 -13.23 -16.76 -12.92
C HIS A 405 -12.67 -16.42 -14.32
N HIS A 406 -11.73 -17.23 -14.82
CA HIS A 406 -11.13 -17.08 -16.15
C HIS A 406 -10.47 -15.71 -16.38
N ALA A 407 -10.10 -15.01 -15.31
CA ALA A 407 -9.41 -13.74 -15.40
C ALA A 407 -7.91 -13.90 -15.64
N ALA A 408 -7.31 -15.00 -15.20
CA ALA A 408 -5.87 -15.27 -15.30
C ALA A 408 -5.56 -16.68 -15.84
N THR A 409 -4.28 -16.91 -16.11
CA THR A 409 -3.66 -18.22 -16.33
C THR A 409 -2.70 -18.54 -15.17
N ASP A 410 -2.19 -19.78 -15.10
CA ASP A 410 -1.26 -20.21 -14.04
C ASP A 410 0.09 -19.48 -14.01
N GLU A 411 0.40 -18.71 -15.07
CA GLU A 411 1.69 -18.04 -15.24
C GLU A 411 1.86 -16.76 -14.38
N ILE A 412 0.82 -16.35 -13.62
CA ILE A 412 0.90 -15.19 -12.73
C ILE A 412 1.45 -15.56 -11.36
N GLU A 413 2.11 -14.61 -10.70
CA GLU A 413 2.56 -14.73 -9.32
C GLU A 413 2.08 -13.52 -8.50
N ILE A 414 1.55 -13.79 -7.31
CA ILE A 414 1.03 -12.82 -6.34
C ILE A 414 1.65 -13.15 -4.98
N HIS A 415 2.31 -12.19 -4.36
CA HIS A 415 3.01 -12.35 -3.10
C HIS A 415 2.53 -11.42 -2.00
N ASP A 416 1.94 -10.29 -2.36
CA ASP A 416 1.38 -9.34 -1.40
C ASP A 416 -0.02 -8.86 -1.81
N GLY A 417 -0.64 -7.99 -1.02
CA GLY A 417 -1.97 -7.45 -1.31
C GLY A 417 -1.93 -6.02 -1.84
N SER A 418 -0.75 -5.43 -1.88
CA SER A 418 -0.55 -4.00 -2.16
C SER A 418 0.17 -3.69 -3.46
N GLY A 419 0.90 -4.68 -4.03
CA GLY A 419 1.77 -4.52 -5.17
C GLY A 419 3.07 -3.77 -4.84
N LEU A 420 3.51 -3.80 -3.58
CA LEU A 420 4.83 -3.31 -3.18
C LEU A 420 5.91 -4.37 -3.48
N SER A 421 5.52 -5.63 -3.50
CA SER A 421 6.38 -6.78 -3.81
C SER A 421 7.04 -6.64 -5.17
N ARG A 422 8.35 -6.94 -5.21
CA ARG A 422 9.13 -6.94 -6.46
C ARG A 422 8.99 -8.22 -7.26
N ILE A 423 8.35 -9.23 -6.67
CA ILE A 423 8.18 -10.56 -7.24
C ILE A 423 6.72 -10.87 -7.61
N ASP A 424 5.84 -9.87 -7.60
CA ASP A 424 4.54 -9.98 -8.23
C ASP A 424 4.68 -9.90 -9.74
N PHE A 425 4.06 -10.86 -10.44
CA PHE A 425 4.09 -10.95 -11.89
C PHE A 425 2.69 -11.22 -12.44
N ILE A 426 2.05 -10.21 -13.01
CA ILE A 426 0.67 -10.28 -13.51
C ILE A 426 0.63 -9.80 -14.96
N THR A 427 -0.19 -10.44 -15.80
CA THR A 427 -0.38 -10.01 -17.19
C THR A 427 -1.36 -8.84 -17.29
N PRO A 428 -1.17 -7.90 -18.21
CA PRO A 428 -2.11 -6.79 -18.40
C PRO A 428 -3.57 -7.20 -18.58
N GLU A 429 -3.84 -8.31 -19.28
CA GLU A 429 -5.22 -8.76 -19.54
C GLU A 429 -6.01 -9.17 -18.28
N VAL A 430 -5.32 -9.51 -17.16
CA VAL A 430 -5.96 -9.92 -15.91
C VAL A 430 -6.86 -8.81 -15.35
N PHE A 431 -6.38 -7.57 -15.38
CA PHE A 431 -7.09 -6.44 -14.78
C PHE A 431 -8.43 -6.16 -15.47
N PRO A 432 -8.50 -5.93 -16.80
CA PRO A 432 -9.78 -5.74 -17.47
C PRO A 432 -10.74 -6.92 -17.33
N LYS A 433 -10.24 -8.15 -17.31
CA LYS A 433 -11.09 -9.34 -17.07
C LYS A 433 -11.68 -9.33 -15.65
N ALA A 434 -10.87 -9.07 -14.62
CA ALA A 434 -11.34 -8.93 -13.25
C ALA A 434 -12.34 -7.76 -13.10
N PHE A 435 -12.13 -6.66 -13.83
CA PHE A 435 -13.04 -5.51 -13.84
C PHE A 435 -14.38 -5.80 -14.51
N ILE A 436 -14.39 -6.62 -15.57
CA ILE A 436 -15.61 -7.13 -16.18
C ILE A 436 -16.42 -7.92 -15.14
N TYR A 437 -15.79 -8.83 -14.41
CA TYR A 437 -16.44 -9.55 -13.33
C TYR A 437 -17.00 -8.59 -12.26
N ALA A 438 -16.18 -7.65 -11.79
CA ALA A 438 -16.61 -6.69 -10.78
C ALA A 438 -17.80 -5.85 -11.25
N ALA A 439 -17.84 -5.42 -12.52
CA ALA A 439 -18.95 -4.65 -13.09
C ALA A 439 -20.24 -5.47 -13.22
N GLN A 440 -20.17 -6.80 -13.25
CA GLN A 440 -21.31 -7.71 -13.24
C GLN A 440 -21.78 -8.10 -11.84
N SER A 441 -21.00 -7.77 -10.81
CA SER A 441 -21.21 -8.22 -9.43
C SER A 441 -22.16 -7.30 -8.64
N PRO A 442 -22.81 -7.79 -7.57
CA PRO A 442 -23.63 -6.96 -6.70
C PRO A 442 -22.86 -5.80 -6.04
N PHE A 443 -21.55 -5.91 -5.91
CA PHE A 443 -20.67 -4.89 -5.36
C PHE A 443 -20.07 -3.94 -6.41
N ALA A 444 -20.55 -3.97 -7.67
CA ALA A 444 -20.03 -3.16 -8.77
C ALA A 444 -19.88 -1.67 -8.41
N LYS A 445 -20.93 -1.08 -7.82
CA LYS A 445 -20.90 0.33 -7.41
C LYS A 445 -19.84 0.60 -6.33
N VAL A 446 -19.73 -0.25 -5.31
CA VAL A 446 -18.75 -0.11 -4.23
C VAL A 446 -17.31 -0.15 -4.81
N PHE A 447 -17.04 -1.07 -5.72
CA PHE A 447 -15.74 -1.19 -6.38
C PHE A 447 -15.45 0.03 -7.26
N THR A 448 -16.37 0.42 -8.14
CA THR A 448 -16.15 1.56 -9.07
C THR A 448 -15.99 2.88 -8.34
N ASP A 449 -16.80 3.15 -7.30
CA ASP A 449 -16.70 4.36 -6.47
C ASP A 449 -15.39 4.42 -5.65
N SER A 450 -14.76 3.28 -5.43
CA SER A 450 -13.47 3.22 -4.73
C SER A 450 -12.29 3.71 -5.58
N LEU A 451 -12.43 3.72 -6.91
CA LEU A 451 -11.33 4.11 -7.81
C LEU A 451 -11.16 5.63 -7.87
N PRO A 452 -9.91 6.15 -7.95
CA PRO A 452 -9.63 7.56 -8.24
C PRO A 452 -10.27 8.03 -9.53
N ILE A 453 -10.74 9.29 -9.54
CA ILE A 453 -11.38 9.93 -10.69
C ILE A 453 -10.44 10.95 -11.34
N GLY A 454 -10.18 10.82 -12.63
CA GLY A 454 -9.32 11.70 -13.39
C GLY A 454 -9.75 13.17 -13.31
N GLY A 455 -8.79 14.05 -12.97
CA GLY A 455 -9.00 15.48 -12.80
C GLY A 455 -9.83 15.88 -11.57
N THR A 456 -10.15 14.93 -10.67
CA THR A 456 -11.12 15.17 -9.61
C THR A 456 -10.60 14.77 -8.23
N ASP A 457 -10.27 13.50 -8.00
CA ASP A 457 -9.92 13.02 -6.67
C ASP A 457 -8.80 11.97 -6.64
N GLY A 458 -8.43 11.58 -5.42
CA GLY A 458 -7.45 10.54 -5.17
C GLY A 458 -6.12 10.80 -5.88
N THR A 459 -5.44 9.73 -6.27
CA THR A 459 -4.16 9.80 -6.97
C THR A 459 -4.26 10.31 -8.42
N LEU A 460 -5.46 10.51 -8.93
CA LEU A 460 -5.71 11.07 -10.27
C LEU A 460 -6.21 12.53 -10.24
N GLY A 461 -6.32 13.16 -9.07
CA GLY A 461 -6.82 14.55 -8.96
C GLY A 461 -6.07 15.57 -9.81
N GLY A 462 -4.76 15.38 -10.02
CA GLY A 462 -3.91 16.24 -10.86
C GLY A 462 -3.67 15.72 -12.28
N ARG A 463 -4.33 14.63 -12.71
CA ARG A 463 -4.15 13.98 -14.03
C ARG A 463 -5.47 14.00 -14.81
N PHE A 464 -5.41 13.83 -16.14
CA PHE A 464 -6.59 13.79 -17.01
C PHE A 464 -7.46 15.06 -17.03
N GLY A 465 -6.86 16.25 -16.79
CA GLY A 465 -7.61 17.51 -16.76
C GLY A 465 -8.40 17.81 -18.03
N ASN A 466 -7.91 17.34 -19.20
CA ASN A 466 -8.56 17.50 -20.51
C ASN A 466 -9.81 16.61 -20.69
N VAL A 467 -9.92 15.54 -19.89
CA VAL A 467 -11.00 14.55 -19.94
C VAL A 467 -11.50 14.25 -18.53
N LYS A 468 -11.62 15.32 -17.73
CA LYS A 468 -12.06 15.27 -16.34
C LYS A 468 -13.32 14.39 -16.21
N GLY A 469 -13.32 13.50 -15.22
CA GLY A 469 -14.43 12.61 -14.93
C GLY A 469 -14.60 11.40 -15.88
N ARG A 470 -13.84 11.34 -16.99
CA ARG A 470 -13.97 10.26 -18.01
C ARG A 470 -13.04 9.08 -17.81
N VAL A 471 -12.19 9.12 -16.81
CA VAL A 471 -11.32 8.01 -16.41
C VAL A 471 -11.48 7.78 -14.91
N ILE A 472 -11.79 6.56 -14.51
CA ILE A 472 -11.75 6.11 -13.13
C ILE A 472 -10.77 4.95 -13.04
N ALA A 473 -9.65 5.15 -12.36
CA ALA A 473 -8.57 4.17 -12.41
C ALA A 473 -7.67 4.21 -11.18
N LYS A 474 -7.11 3.05 -10.84
CA LYS A 474 -6.07 2.90 -9.85
C LYS A 474 -4.72 3.15 -10.48
N THR A 475 -3.88 3.93 -9.83
CA THR A 475 -2.47 4.14 -10.19
C THR A 475 -1.57 3.14 -9.47
N GLY A 476 -0.43 2.80 -10.07
CA GLY A 476 0.65 2.08 -9.42
C GLY A 476 1.99 2.73 -9.73
N THR A 477 2.83 2.85 -8.72
CA THR A 477 4.20 3.38 -8.86
C THR A 477 5.10 2.76 -7.79
N ILE A 478 6.12 2.08 -8.22
CA ILE A 478 7.31 1.72 -7.43
C ILE A 478 8.54 2.03 -8.28
N SER A 479 9.75 1.90 -7.74
CA SER A 479 10.96 2.19 -8.51
C SER A 479 10.98 1.41 -9.83
N PHE A 480 11.14 2.10 -10.96
CA PHE A 480 11.18 1.56 -12.32
C PHE A 480 9.88 0.96 -12.85
N VAL A 481 8.75 1.14 -12.14
CA VAL A 481 7.43 0.65 -12.55
C VAL A 481 6.42 1.78 -12.45
N ASN A 482 5.60 1.94 -13.51
CA ASN A 482 4.43 2.78 -13.52
C ASN A 482 3.24 1.99 -14.09
N SER A 483 2.07 2.16 -13.51
CA SER A 483 0.89 1.45 -13.98
C SER A 483 -0.41 2.24 -13.75
N LEU A 484 -1.43 1.88 -14.53
CA LEU A 484 -2.77 2.45 -14.45
C LEU A 484 -3.77 1.39 -14.92
N ALA A 485 -4.82 1.14 -14.14
CA ALA A 485 -5.86 0.19 -14.54
C ALA A 485 -7.24 0.64 -14.02
N GLY A 486 -8.27 0.52 -14.86
CA GLY A 486 -9.61 0.98 -14.51
C GLY A 486 -10.55 1.01 -15.69
N PHE A 487 -11.39 2.03 -15.71
CA PHE A 487 -12.39 2.26 -16.76
C PHE A 487 -12.22 3.63 -17.39
N ALA A 488 -12.51 3.72 -18.68
CA ALA A 488 -12.52 4.98 -19.41
C ALA A 488 -13.73 5.04 -20.34
N ALA A 489 -14.36 6.21 -20.47
CA ALA A 489 -15.45 6.44 -21.40
C ALA A 489 -15.01 7.30 -22.58
N ASN A 490 -15.32 6.91 -23.81
CA ASN A 490 -15.13 7.74 -24.98
C ASN A 490 -16.21 8.85 -25.07
N ARG A 491 -16.11 9.69 -26.10
CA ARG A 491 -17.06 10.82 -26.30
C ARG A 491 -18.49 10.35 -26.58
N ASP A 492 -18.66 9.15 -27.12
CA ASP A 492 -19.96 8.57 -27.47
C ASP A 492 -20.59 7.79 -26.29
N GLY A 493 -19.89 7.77 -25.12
CA GLY A 493 -20.37 7.10 -23.91
C GLY A 493 -20.06 5.61 -23.86
N GLU A 494 -19.31 5.06 -24.82
CA GLU A 494 -18.83 3.68 -24.73
C GLU A 494 -17.75 3.56 -23.67
N VAL A 495 -17.87 2.56 -22.79
CA VAL A 495 -16.98 2.33 -21.65
C VAL A 495 -16.04 1.16 -21.95
N PHE A 496 -14.78 1.36 -21.61
CA PHE A 496 -13.71 0.38 -21.77
C PHE A 496 -13.10 0.06 -20.42
N ALA A 497 -12.83 -1.22 -20.16
CA ALA A 497 -11.94 -1.64 -19.09
C ALA A 497 -10.51 -1.73 -19.66
N PHE A 498 -9.52 -1.19 -18.94
CA PHE A 498 -8.15 -1.12 -19.44
C PHE A 498 -7.09 -1.32 -18.37
N SER A 499 -5.89 -1.67 -18.80
CA SER A 499 -4.66 -1.65 -18.02
C SER A 499 -3.47 -1.19 -18.85
N ILE A 500 -2.59 -0.42 -18.22
CA ILE A 500 -1.29 0.01 -18.73
C ILE A 500 -0.26 -0.34 -17.66
N ILE A 501 0.78 -1.10 -18.00
CA ILE A 501 1.86 -1.45 -17.07
C ILE A 501 3.19 -1.21 -17.77
N ILE A 502 4.05 -0.45 -17.13
CA ILE A 502 5.36 -0.09 -17.65
C ILE A 502 6.41 -0.52 -16.65
N ASN A 503 7.31 -1.39 -17.10
CA ASN A 503 8.44 -1.86 -16.31
C ASN A 503 9.76 -1.41 -16.92
N ASN A 504 10.80 -1.36 -16.10
CA ASN A 504 12.15 -0.99 -16.48
C ASN A 504 12.28 0.47 -16.98
N ASP A 505 11.39 1.37 -16.52
CA ASP A 505 11.51 2.79 -16.79
C ASP A 505 12.60 3.40 -15.90
N ALA A 506 13.78 3.61 -16.49
CA ALA A 506 14.91 4.24 -15.81
C ALA A 506 14.86 5.77 -15.79
N ARG A 507 13.89 6.39 -16.47
CA ARG A 507 13.71 7.86 -16.52
C ARG A 507 12.85 8.33 -15.36
N LYS A 508 13.17 9.49 -14.82
CA LYS A 508 12.62 9.94 -13.54
C LYS A 508 11.31 10.69 -13.62
N ASN A 509 10.93 11.24 -14.78
CA ASN A 509 9.76 12.13 -14.90
C ASN A 509 9.14 12.07 -16.29
N GLY A 510 7.84 12.31 -16.38
CA GLY A 510 7.15 12.60 -17.63
C GLY A 510 6.44 11.42 -18.30
N ILE A 511 6.61 10.19 -17.81
CA ILE A 511 5.96 9.01 -18.38
C ILE A 511 4.43 9.09 -18.31
N HIS A 512 3.89 9.77 -17.29
CA HIS A 512 2.46 10.00 -17.16
C HIS A 512 1.87 10.77 -18.35
N ASN A 513 2.65 11.64 -19.00
CA ASN A 513 2.20 12.37 -20.20
C ASN A 513 1.97 11.45 -21.40
N VAL A 514 2.59 10.28 -21.41
CA VAL A 514 2.37 9.26 -22.46
C VAL A 514 1.23 8.32 -22.08
N MET A 515 1.05 8.07 -20.78
CA MET A 515 -0.03 7.22 -20.25
C MET A 515 -1.41 7.90 -20.34
N ASP A 516 -1.47 9.23 -20.14
CA ASP A 516 -2.68 10.05 -20.11
C ASP A 516 -3.11 10.49 -21.51
#